data_43424b05631d81b1531a2e08381b02c8
#
_entry.id   43424b05631d81b1531a2e08381b02c8
#
_cell.length_a   1.000
_cell.length_b   1.000
_cell.length_c   1.000
_cell.angle_alpha   90.00
_cell.angle_beta   90.00
_cell.angle_gamma   90.00
#
_symmetry.space_group_name_H-M   'P 1'
#
loop_
_entity.id
_entity.type
_entity.pdbx_description
1 polymer ?
#
loop_
_entity_poly.entity_id
_entity_poly.type
_entity_poly.pdbx_seq_one_letter_code
_entity_poly.pdbx_strand_id
1 'polypeptide(L)'
;KAAMMTPADRLVHDEKDSSKQDVISDYQARLQHSKYKQIHTFSHPSVPGMGVDAEWQQSDQKHWFIRCPHCTKEHYLEWPRSINQETREFVCKLCGGVLNNDDRRRGRWVSKYKNRKYSGYWIPLLIAPWVTAGEIIDKYNDKDTTEEFFYNKVLGLPYTGAGNKLTKTFFKQNLTPDSLYPEEEERLVIGIDTGKNLHCVMGTAR
;
A
#
# COMPACT_ATOMS: atom_id res chain seq x y z
N LYS A 1 -3.79 29.18 3.24
CA LYS A 1 -3.72 30.25 2.20
C LYS A 1 -2.27 30.71 1.92
N ALA A 2 -1.39 30.88 2.92
CA ALA A 2 -0.02 31.37 2.71
C ALA A 2 0.84 30.44 1.82
N ALA A 3 0.70 29.13 1.94
CA ALA A 3 1.43 28.16 1.13
C ALA A 3 1.05 28.20 -0.35
N MET A 4 -0.08 28.77 -0.71
CA MET A 4 -0.58 28.81 -2.08
C MET A 4 0.10 29.86 -2.98
N MET A 5 0.97 30.72 -2.47
CA MET A 5 1.57 31.84 -3.23
C MET A 5 3.09 31.74 -3.41
N THR A 6 3.73 30.70 -2.89
CA THR A 6 5.18 30.59 -2.93
C THR A 6 5.63 29.56 -3.96
N PRO A 7 6.45 29.92 -4.97
CA PRO A 7 7.08 28.96 -5.87
C PRO A 7 7.99 27.98 -5.10
N ALA A 8 8.09 26.75 -5.55
CA ALA A 8 8.92 25.73 -4.92
C ALA A 8 9.68 24.90 -5.95
N ASP A 9 10.88 24.45 -5.59
CA ASP A 9 11.67 23.50 -6.36
C ASP A 9 11.46 22.05 -5.91
N ARG A 10 11.06 21.90 -4.64
CA ARG A 10 10.82 20.59 -4.01
C ARG A 10 9.53 20.62 -3.21
N LEU A 11 8.73 19.58 -3.38
CA LEU A 11 7.57 19.30 -2.54
C LEU A 11 7.83 18.04 -1.74
N VAL A 12 7.42 18.08 -0.48
CA VAL A 12 7.39 16.93 0.41
C VAL A 12 5.95 16.76 0.88
N HIS A 13 5.34 15.66 0.49
CA HIS A 13 4.02 15.27 0.94
C HIS A 13 4.16 14.19 2.01
N ASP A 14 3.83 14.54 3.23
CA ASP A 14 3.71 13.60 4.32
C ASP A 14 2.24 13.21 4.52
N GLU A 15 1.98 11.94 4.84
CA GLU A 15 0.63 11.37 5.01
C GLU A 15 -0.30 11.65 3.81
N LYS A 16 0.21 11.43 2.60
CA LYS A 16 -0.52 11.73 1.36
C LYS A 16 -1.90 11.09 1.30
N ASP A 17 -2.02 9.82 1.69
CA ASP A 17 -3.27 9.07 1.61
C ASP A 17 -4.35 9.61 2.56
N SER A 18 -3.94 10.29 3.64
CA SER A 18 -4.83 10.97 4.58
C SER A 18 -5.14 12.42 4.18
N SER A 19 -4.48 12.94 3.16
CA SER A 19 -4.60 14.34 2.73
C SER A 19 -5.72 14.52 1.70
N LYS A 20 -6.32 15.73 1.67
CA LYS A 20 -7.31 16.09 0.66
C LYS A 20 -6.63 16.22 -0.72
N GLN A 21 -7.16 15.54 -1.72
CA GLN A 21 -6.55 15.44 -3.05
C GLN A 21 -6.55 16.78 -3.83
N ASP A 22 -7.55 17.62 -3.62
CA ASP A 22 -7.62 18.99 -4.15
C ASP A 22 -6.44 19.84 -3.67
N VAL A 23 -6.13 19.75 -2.37
CA VAL A 23 -4.99 20.45 -1.76
C VAL A 23 -3.65 19.97 -2.34
N ILE A 24 -3.51 18.65 -2.58
CA ILE A 24 -2.29 18.09 -3.19
C ILE A 24 -2.08 18.64 -4.59
N SER A 25 -3.13 18.71 -5.40
CA SER A 25 -3.07 19.24 -6.77
C SER A 25 -2.64 20.71 -6.78
N ASP A 26 -3.18 21.51 -5.86
CA ASP A 26 -2.79 22.91 -5.70
C ASP A 26 -1.31 23.07 -5.32
N TYR A 27 -0.78 22.20 -4.46
CA TYR A 27 0.64 22.22 -4.10
C TYR A 27 1.54 21.84 -5.29
N GLN A 28 1.14 20.87 -6.10
CA GLN A 28 1.92 20.47 -7.28
C GLN A 28 2.06 21.59 -8.31
N ALA A 29 1.06 22.46 -8.42
CA ALA A 29 1.12 23.62 -9.29
C ALA A 29 2.28 24.59 -8.93
N ARG A 30 2.81 24.53 -7.69
CA ARG A 30 3.97 25.35 -7.24
C ARG A 30 5.27 25.02 -7.97
N LEU A 31 5.38 23.83 -8.52
CA LEU A 31 6.55 23.39 -9.25
C LEU A 31 6.57 23.84 -10.71
N GLN A 32 5.51 24.50 -11.22
CA GLN A 32 5.38 24.80 -12.66
C GLN A 32 6.58 25.57 -13.20
N HIS A 33 7.08 26.55 -12.45
CA HIS A 33 8.20 27.41 -12.83
C HIS A 33 9.57 26.85 -12.44
N SER A 34 9.63 25.75 -11.68
CA SER A 34 10.86 25.15 -11.24
C SER A 34 11.56 24.39 -12.38
N LYS A 35 12.87 24.50 -12.44
CA LYS A 35 13.75 23.70 -13.31
C LYS A 35 14.01 22.30 -12.73
N TYR A 36 13.84 22.11 -11.42
CA TYR A 36 14.20 20.88 -10.70
C TYR A 36 13.02 19.94 -10.47
N LYS A 37 11.85 20.46 -10.19
CA LYS A 37 10.54 19.74 -10.05
C LYS A 37 10.65 18.42 -9.27
N GLN A 38 11.13 18.48 -8.03
CA GLN A 38 11.24 17.29 -7.18
C GLN A 38 9.99 17.12 -6.32
N ILE A 39 9.45 15.89 -6.30
CA ILE A 39 8.34 15.51 -5.42
C ILE A 39 8.78 14.30 -4.61
N HIS A 40 8.65 14.39 -3.29
CA HIS A 40 8.84 13.31 -2.35
C HIS A 40 7.52 13.04 -1.65
N THR A 41 7.03 11.80 -1.75
CA THR A 41 5.78 11.38 -1.12
C THR A 41 6.09 10.36 -0.05
N PHE A 42 5.57 10.61 1.16
CA PHE A 42 5.60 9.69 2.28
C PHE A 42 4.16 9.43 2.71
N SER A 43 3.78 8.18 2.85
CA SER A 43 2.46 7.80 3.36
C SER A 43 2.42 6.31 3.69
N HIS A 44 1.53 5.97 4.59
CA HIS A 44 1.06 4.60 4.70
C HIS A 44 0.06 4.34 3.58
N PRO A 45 0.18 3.21 2.84
CA PRO A 45 -0.81 2.88 1.82
C PRO A 45 -2.16 2.57 2.48
N SER A 46 -3.24 2.99 1.86
CA SER A 46 -4.60 2.69 2.31
C SER A 46 -5.15 1.45 1.62
N VAL A 47 -5.63 1.60 0.40
CA VAL A 47 -6.20 0.53 -0.40
C VAL A 47 -5.36 0.25 -1.65
N PRO A 48 -5.38 -0.99 -2.18
CA PRO A 48 -4.62 -1.34 -3.38
C PRO A 48 -4.99 -0.46 -4.59
N GLY A 49 -3.97 0.01 -5.28
CA GLY A 49 -4.11 0.79 -6.52
C GLY A 49 -4.49 2.26 -6.32
N MET A 50 -4.56 2.75 -5.07
CA MET A 50 -4.88 4.14 -4.77
C MET A 50 -3.74 4.83 -3.99
N GLY A 51 -3.77 6.16 -3.95
CA GLY A 51 -2.85 6.96 -3.16
C GLY A 51 -1.38 6.64 -3.42
N VAL A 52 -0.61 6.42 -2.34
CA VAL A 52 0.81 6.08 -2.42
C VAL A 52 1.05 4.70 -3.05
N ASP A 53 0.11 3.76 -2.93
CA ASP A 53 0.24 2.46 -3.58
C ASP A 53 0.20 2.57 -5.12
N ALA A 54 -0.64 3.43 -5.66
CA ALA A 54 -0.66 3.69 -7.11
C ALA A 54 0.69 4.28 -7.59
N GLU A 55 1.31 5.15 -6.83
CA GLU A 55 2.65 5.68 -7.13
C GLU A 55 3.73 4.60 -6.99
N TRP A 56 3.64 3.76 -5.96
CA TRP A 56 4.52 2.61 -5.77
C TRP A 56 4.48 1.66 -6.96
N GLN A 57 3.29 1.33 -7.48
CA GLN A 57 3.14 0.44 -8.63
C GLN A 57 3.79 0.99 -9.90
N GLN A 58 3.90 2.32 -10.04
CA GLN A 58 4.57 2.98 -11.16
C GLN A 58 6.08 3.17 -10.94
N SER A 59 6.58 2.95 -9.72
CA SER A 59 7.97 3.12 -9.33
C SER A 59 8.83 1.88 -9.64
N ASP A 60 10.12 1.99 -9.38
CA ASP A 60 11.08 0.89 -9.48
C ASP A 60 10.97 -0.15 -8.34
N GLN A 61 10.11 0.08 -7.34
CA GLN A 61 9.73 -0.84 -6.27
C GLN A 61 10.93 -1.42 -5.51
N LYS A 62 11.70 -0.56 -4.86
CA LYS A 62 12.86 -0.98 -4.06
C LYS A 62 12.46 -1.64 -2.76
N HIS A 63 13.05 -2.81 -2.50
CA HIS A 63 12.98 -3.51 -1.24
C HIS A 63 14.36 -3.50 -0.55
N TRP A 64 14.36 -3.51 0.77
CA TRP A 64 15.57 -3.61 1.57
C TRP A 64 16.03 -5.05 1.64
N PHE A 65 17.04 -5.42 0.86
CA PHE A 65 17.63 -6.76 0.84
C PHE A 65 18.75 -6.85 1.85
N ILE A 66 18.72 -7.91 2.64
CA ILE A 66 19.77 -8.30 3.59
C ILE A 66 20.42 -9.61 3.13
N ARG A 67 21.66 -9.82 3.53
CA ARG A 67 22.35 -11.08 3.30
C ARG A 67 22.29 -11.91 4.58
N CYS A 68 21.71 -13.10 4.52
CA CYS A 68 21.64 -14.00 5.65
C CYS A 68 23.04 -14.50 6.03
N PRO A 69 23.46 -14.41 7.31
CA PRO A 69 24.77 -14.92 7.74
C PRO A 69 24.88 -16.46 7.70
N HIS A 70 23.74 -17.17 7.76
CA HIS A 70 23.72 -18.64 7.82
C HIS A 70 23.74 -19.29 6.42
N CYS A 71 22.87 -18.82 5.51
CA CYS A 71 22.79 -19.41 4.16
C CYS A 71 23.41 -18.55 3.06
N THR A 72 23.92 -17.37 3.39
CA THR A 72 24.57 -16.40 2.50
C THR A 72 23.68 -15.81 1.39
N LYS A 73 22.42 -16.25 1.28
CA LYS A 73 21.47 -15.76 0.28
C LYS A 73 20.92 -14.40 0.63
N GLU A 74 20.68 -13.58 -0.38
CA GLU A 74 20.04 -12.27 -0.22
C GLU A 74 18.53 -12.40 -0.33
N HIS A 75 17.82 -11.72 0.57
CA HIS A 75 16.36 -11.64 0.57
C HIS A 75 15.89 -10.40 1.35
N TYR A 76 14.66 -9.98 1.15
CA TYR A 76 14.00 -8.98 2.00
C TYR A 76 13.10 -9.67 3.04
N LEU A 77 12.85 -8.98 4.14
CA LEU A 77 11.98 -9.48 5.22
C LEU A 77 10.51 -9.29 4.84
N GLU A 78 9.69 -10.27 5.16
CA GLU A 78 8.25 -10.26 4.93
C GLU A 78 7.49 -11.00 6.05
N TRP A 79 6.31 -10.51 6.39
CA TRP A 79 5.40 -11.14 7.34
C TRP A 79 4.59 -12.26 6.66
N PRO A 80 4.30 -13.40 7.34
CA PRO A 80 4.89 -13.83 8.63
C PRO A 80 6.23 -14.58 8.49
N ARG A 81 6.70 -14.85 7.26
CA ARG A 81 7.79 -15.78 6.93
C ARG A 81 9.16 -15.41 7.50
N SER A 82 9.36 -14.15 7.85
CA SER A 82 10.62 -13.67 8.43
C SER A 82 10.57 -13.49 9.94
N ILE A 83 9.55 -14.03 10.59
CA ILE A 83 9.41 -14.04 12.05
C ILE A 83 9.05 -15.45 12.52
N ASN A 84 9.81 -15.96 13.49
CA ASN A 84 9.43 -17.13 14.27
C ASN A 84 8.51 -16.67 15.40
N GLN A 85 7.24 -17.08 15.36
CA GLN A 85 6.25 -16.67 16.35
C GLN A 85 6.46 -17.33 17.72
N GLU A 86 7.06 -18.52 17.76
CA GLU A 86 7.32 -19.26 19.01
C GLU A 86 8.50 -18.66 19.77
N THR A 87 9.65 -18.47 19.09
CA THR A 87 10.85 -17.89 19.70
C THR A 87 10.82 -16.37 19.73
N ARG A 88 9.88 -15.74 19.03
CA ARG A 88 9.72 -14.29 18.91
C ARG A 88 10.96 -13.59 18.36
N GLU A 89 11.58 -14.22 17.36
CA GLU A 89 12.82 -13.75 16.74
C GLU A 89 12.63 -13.50 15.24
N PHE A 90 13.42 -12.57 14.70
CA PHE A 90 13.56 -12.46 13.26
C PHE A 90 14.36 -13.62 12.69
N VAL A 91 13.88 -14.21 11.61
CA VAL A 91 14.52 -15.36 10.96
C VAL A 91 14.65 -15.17 9.46
N CYS A 92 15.62 -15.82 8.88
CA CYS A 92 15.76 -15.90 7.44
C CYS A 92 14.61 -16.71 6.84
N LYS A 93 13.80 -16.12 5.98
CA LYS A 93 12.69 -16.81 5.31
C LYS A 93 13.09 -18.00 4.42
N LEU A 94 14.40 -18.16 4.14
CA LEU A 94 14.93 -19.19 3.25
C LEU A 94 15.53 -20.40 4.00
N CYS A 95 16.13 -20.18 5.20
CA CYS A 95 16.78 -21.24 5.96
C CYS A 95 16.36 -21.32 7.44
N GLY A 96 15.55 -20.38 7.94
CA GLY A 96 15.11 -20.34 9.32
C GLY A 96 16.18 -19.83 10.32
N GLY A 97 17.40 -19.52 9.89
CA GLY A 97 18.45 -19.02 10.77
C GLY A 97 18.09 -17.66 11.39
N VAL A 98 18.39 -17.50 12.69
CA VAL A 98 18.09 -16.26 13.44
C VAL A 98 18.87 -15.09 12.88
N LEU A 99 18.21 -13.93 12.78
CA LEU A 99 18.77 -12.68 12.29
C LEU A 99 18.80 -11.66 13.43
N ASN A 100 19.98 -11.18 13.76
CA ASN A 100 20.14 -10.11 14.74
C ASN A 100 19.93 -8.71 14.13
N ASN A 101 20.00 -7.67 14.96
CA ASN A 101 19.79 -6.31 14.51
C ASN A 101 20.85 -5.84 13.50
N ASP A 102 22.10 -6.29 13.65
CA ASP A 102 23.19 -5.92 12.73
C ASP A 102 23.00 -6.57 11.37
N ASP A 103 22.50 -7.81 11.32
CA ASP A 103 22.17 -8.48 10.05
C ASP A 103 21.08 -7.72 9.30
N ARG A 104 20.05 -7.21 10.01
CA ARG A 104 18.97 -6.42 9.42
C ARG A 104 19.40 -5.03 8.97
N ARG A 105 20.39 -4.44 9.64
CA ARG A 105 20.98 -3.13 9.28
C ARG A 105 21.86 -3.19 8.03
N ARG A 106 22.56 -4.29 7.83
CA ARG A 106 23.51 -4.47 6.74
C ARG A 106 22.83 -4.91 5.46
N GLY A 107 22.00 -4.04 4.91
CA GLY A 107 21.27 -4.30 3.68
C GLY A 107 21.56 -3.28 2.61
N ARG A 108 20.86 -3.43 1.50
CA ARG A 108 20.86 -2.49 0.38
C ARG A 108 19.50 -2.43 -0.29
N TRP A 109 19.18 -1.30 -0.86
CA TRP A 109 17.98 -1.15 -1.66
C TRP A 109 18.16 -1.84 -3.02
N VAL A 110 17.24 -2.73 -3.36
CA VAL A 110 17.25 -3.45 -4.63
C VAL A 110 15.95 -3.14 -5.38
N SER A 111 16.09 -2.57 -6.57
CA SER A 111 14.96 -2.28 -7.46
C SER A 111 14.43 -3.57 -8.07
N LYS A 112 13.12 -3.75 -8.04
CA LYS A 112 12.43 -4.84 -8.73
C LYS A 112 12.39 -4.59 -10.24
N TYR A 113 12.19 -3.35 -10.63
CA TYR A 113 12.12 -2.94 -12.03
C TYR A 113 13.26 -1.98 -12.37
N LYS A 114 13.90 -2.23 -13.49
CA LYS A 114 14.88 -1.32 -14.08
C LYS A 114 14.16 -0.33 -15.00
N ASN A 115 14.70 0.87 -15.16
CA ASN A 115 14.22 1.88 -16.12
C ASN A 115 12.81 2.44 -15.82
N ARG A 116 12.38 2.44 -14.57
CA ARG A 116 11.20 3.17 -14.14
C ARG A 116 11.55 4.63 -13.83
N LYS A 117 10.62 5.54 -14.14
CA LYS A 117 10.80 6.98 -13.94
C LYS A 117 10.89 7.36 -12.46
N TYR A 118 10.14 6.67 -11.63
CA TYR A 118 10.01 6.99 -10.20
C TYR A 118 10.79 5.98 -9.35
N SER A 119 11.39 6.51 -8.26
CA SER A 119 12.00 5.70 -7.21
C SER A 119 11.02 5.48 -6.09
N GLY A 120 10.66 4.23 -5.80
CA GLY A 120 9.82 3.85 -4.68
C GLY A 120 10.57 2.99 -3.67
N TYR A 121 10.29 3.19 -2.38
CA TYR A 121 10.94 2.48 -1.28
C TYR A 121 9.86 1.89 -0.37
N TRP A 122 9.85 0.58 -0.20
CA TRP A 122 8.98 -0.08 0.77
C TRP A 122 9.69 -0.20 2.12
N ILE A 123 9.12 0.45 3.13
CA ILE A 123 9.73 0.61 4.45
C ILE A 123 8.79 0.03 5.53
N PRO A 124 8.69 -1.30 5.67
CA PRO A 124 7.93 -1.92 6.76
C PRO A 124 8.68 -1.80 8.09
N LEU A 125 7.97 -1.90 9.22
CA LEU A 125 8.63 -1.96 10.54
C LEU A 125 9.58 -3.15 10.70
N LEU A 126 9.45 -4.19 9.89
CA LEU A 126 10.36 -5.34 9.85
C LEU A 126 11.83 -4.96 9.62
N ILE A 127 12.09 -3.88 8.87
CA ILE A 127 13.48 -3.44 8.59
C ILE A 127 14.00 -2.44 9.62
N ALA A 128 13.16 -1.93 10.51
CA ALA A 128 13.56 -0.99 11.54
C ALA A 128 14.39 -1.71 12.63
N PRO A 129 15.67 -1.36 12.82
CA PRO A 129 16.55 -2.15 13.70
C PRO A 129 16.21 -2.03 15.19
N TRP A 130 15.45 -1.02 15.57
CA TRP A 130 14.99 -0.80 16.95
C TRP A 130 13.66 -1.50 17.26
N VAL A 131 12.98 -2.09 16.27
CA VAL A 131 11.75 -2.86 16.45
C VAL A 131 12.10 -4.34 16.59
N THR A 132 11.55 -4.98 17.60
CA THR A 132 11.72 -6.43 17.86
C THR A 132 10.63 -7.25 17.13
N ALA A 133 10.92 -8.51 16.88
CA ALA A 133 9.91 -9.44 16.35
C ALA A 133 8.73 -9.61 17.32
N GLY A 134 9.02 -9.58 18.63
CA GLY A 134 8.00 -9.64 19.67
C GLY A 134 6.99 -8.50 19.59
N GLU A 135 7.45 -7.26 19.41
CA GLU A 135 6.56 -6.10 19.28
C GLU A 135 5.63 -6.21 18.04
N ILE A 136 6.14 -6.77 16.94
CA ILE A 136 5.31 -7.00 15.73
C ILE A 136 4.27 -8.09 15.98
N ILE A 137 4.64 -9.19 16.66
CA ILE A 137 3.73 -10.26 17.04
C ILE A 137 2.65 -9.74 17.98
N ASP A 138 3.05 -8.99 19.01
CA ASP A 138 2.12 -8.42 19.99
C ASP A 138 1.13 -7.47 19.30
N LYS A 139 1.61 -6.65 18.36
CA LYS A 139 0.76 -5.77 17.60
C LYS A 139 -0.22 -6.51 16.69
N TYR A 140 0.19 -7.65 16.12
CA TYR A 140 -0.70 -8.49 15.31
C TYR A 140 -1.78 -9.17 16.16
N ASN A 141 -1.44 -9.61 17.39
CA ASN A 141 -2.35 -10.32 18.29
C ASN A 141 -3.18 -9.38 19.18
N ASP A 142 -2.91 -8.09 19.15
CA ASP A 142 -3.63 -7.09 19.93
C ASP A 142 -5.07 -6.95 19.43
N LYS A 143 -6.03 -7.09 20.35
CA LYS A 143 -7.48 -7.07 20.07
C LYS A 143 -7.96 -5.72 19.51
N ASP A 144 -7.26 -4.64 19.87
CA ASP A 144 -7.58 -3.28 19.43
C ASP A 144 -6.91 -2.93 18.09
N THR A 145 -6.03 -3.80 17.60
CA THR A 145 -5.38 -3.65 16.31
C THR A 145 -6.17 -4.36 15.22
N THR A 146 -6.76 -3.58 14.31
CA THR A 146 -7.43 -4.15 13.13
C THR A 146 -6.40 -4.71 12.13
N GLU A 147 -6.80 -5.70 11.33
CA GLU A 147 -5.95 -6.19 10.24
C GLU A 147 -5.53 -5.05 9.29
N GLU A 148 -6.46 -4.14 8.96
CA GLU A 148 -6.18 -2.97 8.14
C GLU A 148 -5.05 -2.12 8.75
N PHE A 149 -5.12 -1.82 10.03
CA PHE A 149 -4.07 -1.08 10.73
C PHE A 149 -2.74 -1.82 10.65
N PHE A 150 -2.73 -3.12 10.91
CA PHE A 150 -1.51 -3.92 10.90
C PHE A 150 -0.87 -3.93 9.51
N TYR A 151 -1.63 -4.22 8.45
CA TYR A 151 -1.09 -4.22 7.10
C TYR A 151 -0.65 -2.83 6.65
N ASN A 152 -1.46 -1.80 6.87
CA ASN A 152 -1.15 -0.46 6.38
C ASN A 152 -0.04 0.21 7.19
N LYS A 153 -0.07 0.12 8.53
CA LYS A 153 0.83 0.89 9.42
C LYS A 153 2.06 0.13 9.87
N VAL A 154 1.99 -1.20 10.03
CA VAL A 154 3.13 -2.02 10.48
C VAL A 154 3.89 -2.57 9.27
N LEU A 155 3.18 -3.11 8.31
CA LEU A 155 3.79 -3.73 7.13
C LEU A 155 4.01 -2.75 5.97
N GLY A 156 3.35 -1.58 5.96
CA GLY A 156 3.39 -0.65 4.84
C GLY A 156 2.83 -1.26 3.55
N LEU A 157 1.79 -2.08 3.68
CA LEU A 157 1.11 -2.76 2.58
C LEU A 157 -0.34 -2.28 2.48
N PRO A 158 -0.86 -2.07 1.27
CA PRO A 158 -2.26 -1.73 1.10
C PRO A 158 -3.15 -2.91 1.51
N TYR A 159 -4.27 -2.61 2.17
CA TYR A 159 -5.19 -3.63 2.66
C TYR A 159 -6.64 -3.33 2.27
N THR A 160 -7.33 -4.35 1.83
CA THR A 160 -8.79 -4.36 1.69
C THR A 160 -9.34 -5.53 2.49
N GLY A 161 -10.13 -5.23 3.50
CA GLY A 161 -10.83 -6.24 4.30
C GLY A 161 -11.67 -7.18 3.42
N ALA A 162 -11.83 -8.41 3.85
CA ALA A 162 -12.58 -9.43 3.10
C ALA A 162 -14.03 -9.01 2.76
N GLY A 163 -14.63 -8.12 3.59
CA GLY A 163 -15.97 -7.58 3.37
C GLY A 163 -16.08 -6.52 2.27
N ASN A 164 -14.97 -5.93 1.81
CA ASN A 164 -14.97 -4.83 0.86
C ASN A 164 -14.48 -5.23 -0.54
N LYS A 165 -14.15 -6.49 -0.76
CA LYS A 165 -13.76 -6.97 -2.09
C LYS A 165 -14.97 -7.37 -2.91
N LEU A 166 -15.40 -6.50 -3.78
CA LEU A 166 -16.26 -6.90 -4.91
C LEU A 166 -15.43 -7.77 -5.86
N THR A 167 -15.35 -9.07 -5.57
CA THR A 167 -14.63 -10.03 -6.42
C THR A 167 -15.49 -10.40 -7.64
N LYS A 168 -14.86 -10.82 -8.74
CA LYS A 168 -15.59 -11.39 -9.89
C LYS A 168 -16.51 -12.55 -9.46
N THR A 169 -16.11 -13.30 -8.44
CA THR A 169 -16.90 -14.40 -7.85
C THR A 169 -18.14 -13.86 -7.15
N PHE A 170 -18.02 -12.78 -6.36
CA PHE A 170 -19.13 -12.11 -5.72
C PHE A 170 -20.17 -11.63 -6.75
N PHE A 171 -19.72 -10.97 -7.83
CA PHE A 171 -20.61 -10.56 -8.91
C PHE A 171 -21.30 -11.76 -9.55
N LYS A 172 -20.54 -12.82 -9.90
CA LYS A 172 -21.13 -14.03 -10.52
C LYS A 172 -22.13 -14.74 -9.65
N GLN A 173 -21.92 -14.78 -8.33
CA GLN A 173 -22.83 -15.42 -7.37
C GLN A 173 -24.11 -14.63 -7.14
N ASN A 174 -24.06 -13.31 -7.34
CA ASN A 174 -25.19 -12.41 -7.17
C ASN A 174 -25.85 -11.99 -8.49
N LEU A 175 -25.40 -12.50 -9.62
CA LEU A 175 -26.08 -12.38 -10.91
C LEU A 175 -27.17 -13.46 -11.00
N THR A 176 -28.43 -13.04 -10.96
CA THR A 176 -29.55 -13.93 -11.30
C THR A 176 -29.73 -13.93 -12.81
N PRO A 177 -29.79 -15.12 -13.45
CA PRO A 177 -29.84 -15.21 -14.93
C PRO A 177 -31.03 -14.53 -15.58
N ASP A 178 -32.14 -14.38 -14.86
CA ASP A 178 -33.43 -14.05 -15.48
C ASP A 178 -33.94 -12.62 -15.21
N SER A 179 -33.22 -11.77 -14.50
CA SER A 179 -33.75 -10.46 -14.10
C SER A 179 -33.00 -9.22 -14.59
N LEU A 180 -31.93 -9.39 -15.35
CA LEU A 180 -31.03 -8.30 -15.69
C LEU A 180 -30.88 -8.02 -17.18
N TYR A 181 -31.56 -8.74 -18.05
CA TYR A 181 -31.58 -8.41 -19.47
C TYR A 181 -32.87 -7.64 -19.78
N PRO A 182 -32.76 -6.35 -20.12
CA PRO A 182 -33.89 -5.63 -20.66
C PRO A 182 -34.34 -6.34 -21.95
N GLU A 183 -35.66 -6.42 -22.18
CA GLU A 183 -36.17 -6.79 -23.49
C GLU A 183 -35.61 -5.80 -24.50
N GLU A 184 -35.44 -6.20 -25.75
CA GLU A 184 -34.58 -5.56 -26.79
C GLU A 184 -34.80 -4.04 -27.03
N GLU A 185 -35.76 -3.41 -26.39
CA GLU A 185 -36.05 -1.98 -26.56
C GLU A 185 -35.89 -1.12 -25.29
N GLU A 186 -35.45 -1.65 -24.16
CA GLU A 186 -35.34 -0.89 -22.91
C GLU A 186 -33.93 -0.32 -22.70
N ARG A 187 -33.84 0.99 -22.46
CA ARG A 187 -32.60 1.65 -22.08
C ARG A 187 -32.35 1.42 -20.59
N LEU A 188 -31.22 0.82 -20.27
CA LEU A 188 -30.79 0.60 -18.90
C LEU A 188 -30.03 1.83 -18.37
N VAL A 189 -30.45 2.36 -17.24
CA VAL A 189 -29.74 3.41 -16.51
C VAL A 189 -29.24 2.82 -15.21
N ILE A 190 -27.91 2.91 -14.96
CA ILE A 190 -27.28 2.45 -13.73
C ILE A 190 -26.75 3.67 -12.98
N GLY A 191 -27.26 3.89 -11.77
CA GLY A 191 -26.70 4.85 -10.81
C GLY A 191 -25.82 4.11 -9.81
N ILE A 192 -24.57 4.56 -9.66
CA ILE A 192 -23.64 4.02 -8.66
C ILE A 192 -23.27 5.12 -7.69
N ASP A 193 -23.61 4.94 -6.40
CA ASP A 193 -23.14 5.79 -5.33
C ASP A 193 -21.95 5.12 -4.64
N THR A 194 -20.80 5.80 -4.60
CA THR A 194 -19.54 5.31 -4.06
C THR A 194 -19.26 5.91 -2.67
N GLY A 195 -20.21 5.78 -1.75
CA GLY A 195 -20.03 6.19 -0.36
C GLY A 195 -19.29 5.13 0.48
N LYS A 196 -19.55 5.16 1.79
CA LYS A 196 -19.05 4.14 2.74
C LYS A 196 -19.53 2.71 2.36
N ASN A 197 -20.67 2.64 1.69
CA ASN A 197 -21.22 1.43 1.07
C ASN A 197 -21.45 1.73 -0.41
N LEU A 198 -21.28 0.74 -1.26
CA LEU A 198 -21.61 0.84 -2.68
C LEU A 198 -23.11 0.60 -2.85
N HIS A 199 -23.82 1.61 -3.26
CA HIS A 199 -25.24 1.50 -3.61
C HIS A 199 -25.37 1.53 -5.13
N CYS A 200 -25.86 0.45 -5.71
CA CYS A 200 -26.18 0.37 -7.13
C CYS A 200 -27.69 0.35 -7.28
N VAL A 201 -28.22 1.27 -8.05
CA VAL A 201 -29.64 1.29 -8.45
C VAL A 201 -29.69 1.11 -9.95
N MET A 202 -30.41 0.08 -10.39
CA MET A 202 -30.72 -0.13 -11.81
C MET A 202 -32.17 0.20 -12.07
N GLY A 203 -32.41 0.89 -13.17
CA GLY A 203 -33.74 1.22 -13.65
C GLY A 203 -33.80 1.17 -15.18
N THR A 204 -34.94 0.81 -15.69
CA THR A 204 -35.26 0.94 -17.13
C THR A 204 -35.88 2.31 -17.38
N ALA A 205 -35.39 3.02 -18.38
CA ALA A 205 -36.01 4.27 -18.85
C ALA A 205 -37.13 3.90 -19.83
N ARG A 206 -38.35 4.20 -19.46
CA ARG A 206 -39.50 4.16 -20.38
C ARG A 206 -39.58 5.44 -21.16
#